data_ee4c4ecdfc95df8e8e1770febdaeab96
#
_entry.id   ee4c4ecdfc95df8e8e1770febdaeab96
#
_cell.length_a   1.000
_cell.length_b   1.000
_cell.length_c   1.000
_cell.angle_alpha   90.00
_cell.angle_beta   90.00
_cell.angle_gamma   90.00
#
_symmetry.space_group_name_H-M   'P 1'
#
loop_
_entity.id
_entity.type
_entity.pdbx_description
1 polymer ?
#
loop_
_entity_poly.entity_id
_entity_poly.type
_entity_poly.pdbx_seq_one_letter_code
_entity_poly.pdbx_strand_id
1 'polypeptide(L)'
;SLVGSEMCIRDRPGGAILPAYDPLLDSSIRHVLVRHEQGAGHMAEGYAHATGLPGVAIVTSGPAATNMVTPLADAMLDSVPLVCITGQVASGAIGSDAFQECDTTGITMAVTKHNFLVADASEIPQVIHDAFHIATTGRPGPVLVDIPKDLVDANNTVSHFDDYEPSEHDLP
;
A
#
# COMPACT_ATOMS: atom_id res chain seq x y z
N SER A 1 -1.63 17.66 7.21
CA SER A 1 -1.62 16.73 6.08
C SER A 1 -0.32 15.93 6.13
N LEU A 2 -0.42 14.63 6.36
CA LEU A 2 0.73 13.70 6.34
C LEU A 2 1.31 13.49 4.92
N VAL A 3 0.67 14.06 3.92
CA VAL A 3 1.09 14.03 2.52
C VAL A 3 1.68 15.39 2.17
N GLY A 4 2.93 15.59 2.58
CA GLY A 4 3.69 16.74 2.12
C GLY A 4 4.11 16.57 0.66
N SER A 5 4.45 17.66 -0.01
CA SER A 5 4.95 17.72 -1.40
C SER A 5 6.19 16.84 -1.70
N GLU A 6 6.66 16.08 -0.73
CA GLU A 6 7.85 15.23 -0.81
C GLU A 6 7.54 13.73 -0.82
N MET A 7 6.25 13.32 -0.84
CA MET A 7 5.92 11.91 -0.92
C MET A 7 6.45 11.33 -2.23
N CYS A 8 7.18 10.24 -2.09
CA CYS A 8 7.75 9.52 -3.22
C CYS A 8 7.36 8.05 -3.14
N ILE A 9 6.62 7.58 -4.13
CA ILE A 9 6.21 6.19 -4.25
C ILE A 9 7.26 5.43 -5.06
N ARG A 10 7.65 4.25 -4.59
CA ARG A 10 8.46 3.26 -5.33
C ARG A 10 7.52 2.20 -5.83
N ASP A 11 7.52 1.97 -7.12
CA ASP A 11 6.44 1.21 -7.72
C ASP A 11 6.88 0.26 -8.81
N ARG A 12 6.04 -0.77 -8.99
CA ARG A 12 6.07 -1.64 -10.16
C ARG A 12 4.63 -1.97 -10.57
N PRO A 13 4.13 -1.30 -11.63
CA PRO A 13 2.77 -1.49 -12.10
C PRO A 13 2.52 -2.90 -12.63
N GLY A 14 1.27 -3.32 -12.59
CA GLY A 14 0.79 -4.58 -13.16
C GLY A 14 -0.73 -4.60 -13.20
N GLY A 15 -1.30 -5.60 -13.88
CA GLY A 15 -2.70 -5.61 -14.27
C GLY A 15 -3.73 -5.38 -13.15
N ALA A 16 -3.44 -5.81 -11.91
CA ALA A 16 -4.38 -5.65 -10.81
C ALA A 16 -4.40 -4.25 -10.19
N ILE A 17 -3.32 -3.48 -10.31
CA ILE A 17 -3.21 -2.15 -9.70
C ILE A 17 -3.14 -1.02 -10.75
N LEU A 18 -3.12 -1.37 -12.03
CA LEU A 18 -2.93 -0.41 -13.13
C LEU A 18 -3.94 0.76 -13.11
N PRO A 19 -5.24 0.57 -12.81
CA PRO A 19 -6.19 1.69 -12.78
C PRO A 19 -5.83 2.79 -11.76
N ALA A 20 -5.13 2.45 -10.68
CA ALA A 20 -4.69 3.43 -9.69
C ALA A 20 -3.61 4.38 -10.22
N TYR A 21 -2.95 4.04 -11.33
CA TYR A 21 -1.89 4.87 -11.91
C TYR A 21 -2.41 6.04 -12.73
N ASP A 22 -3.59 5.94 -13.34
CA ASP A 22 -4.16 7.04 -14.12
C ASP A 22 -4.28 8.34 -13.31
N PRO A 23 -4.93 8.35 -12.13
CA PRO A 23 -5.00 9.56 -11.31
C PRO A 23 -3.63 9.97 -10.70
N LEU A 24 -2.71 9.03 -10.53
CA LEU A 24 -1.38 9.35 -10.02
C LEU A 24 -0.55 10.14 -11.03
N LEU A 25 -0.79 10.01 -12.35
CA LEU A 25 -0.09 10.78 -13.38
C LEU A 25 -0.35 12.29 -13.26
N ASP A 26 -1.53 12.67 -12.81
CA ASP A 26 -1.93 14.07 -12.64
C ASP A 26 -1.62 14.62 -11.23
N SER A 27 -1.08 13.76 -10.36
CA SER A 27 -0.72 14.12 -8.98
C SER A 27 0.68 14.72 -8.89
N SER A 28 0.96 15.43 -7.79
CA SER A 28 2.31 15.90 -7.44
C SER A 28 3.20 14.81 -6.84
N ILE A 29 2.70 13.59 -6.67
CA ILE A 29 3.42 12.48 -6.07
C ILE A 29 4.50 12.00 -7.04
N ARG A 30 5.75 12.01 -6.58
CA ARG A 30 6.87 11.52 -7.37
C ARG A 30 6.88 10.00 -7.44
N HIS A 31 6.96 9.46 -8.65
CA HIS A 31 7.11 8.03 -8.90
C HIS A 31 8.55 7.63 -9.17
N VAL A 32 8.99 6.51 -8.59
CA VAL A 32 10.25 5.86 -8.89
C VAL A 32 9.97 4.43 -9.34
N LEU A 33 9.92 4.23 -10.65
CA LEU A 33 9.71 2.92 -11.25
C LEU A 33 10.94 2.03 -10.99
N VAL A 34 10.70 0.84 -10.45
CA VAL A 34 11.73 -0.16 -10.20
C VAL A 34 11.65 -1.32 -11.20
N ARG A 35 12.70 -2.13 -11.27
CA ARG A 35 12.75 -3.32 -12.12
C ARG A 35 12.36 -4.61 -11.38
N HIS A 36 12.34 -4.57 -10.06
CA HIS A 36 11.96 -5.68 -9.19
C HIS A 36 11.24 -5.14 -7.95
N GLU A 37 10.14 -5.77 -7.53
CA GLU A 37 9.28 -5.31 -6.45
C GLU A 37 10.02 -5.23 -5.10
N GLN A 38 10.88 -6.22 -4.83
CA GLN A 38 11.74 -6.21 -3.64
C GLN A 38 12.59 -4.93 -3.58
N GLY A 39 13.06 -4.45 -4.75
CA GLY A 39 13.77 -3.19 -4.84
C GLY A 39 12.90 -1.98 -4.47
N ALA A 40 11.58 -2.01 -4.78
CA ALA A 40 10.66 -0.96 -4.35
C ALA A 40 10.57 -0.91 -2.82
N GLY A 41 10.41 -2.06 -2.18
CA GLY A 41 10.33 -2.17 -0.72
C GLY A 41 11.59 -1.64 -0.05
N HIS A 42 12.78 -2.15 -0.40
CA HIS A 42 14.04 -1.69 0.21
C HIS A 42 14.37 -0.22 -0.10
N MET A 43 13.97 0.31 -1.27
CA MET A 43 14.11 1.75 -1.53
C MET A 43 13.17 2.60 -0.67
N ALA A 44 11.94 2.13 -0.43
CA ALA A 44 10.99 2.80 0.45
C ALA A 44 11.48 2.78 1.91
N GLU A 45 12.01 1.65 2.35
CA GLU A 45 12.65 1.48 3.65
C GLU A 45 13.86 2.42 3.83
N GLY A 46 14.78 2.44 2.84
CA GLY A 46 15.91 3.36 2.84
C GLY A 46 15.50 4.83 2.87
N TYR A 47 14.39 5.19 2.21
CA TYR A 47 13.81 6.53 2.31
C TYR A 47 13.35 6.83 3.74
N ALA A 48 12.65 5.90 4.37
CA ALA A 48 12.17 6.08 5.74
C ALA A 48 13.34 6.23 6.72
N HIS A 49 14.39 5.45 6.58
CA HIS A 49 15.62 5.60 7.37
C HIS A 49 16.29 6.97 7.19
N ALA A 50 16.34 7.46 5.96
CA ALA A 50 17.04 8.71 5.66
C ALA A 50 16.25 9.96 6.05
N THR A 51 14.93 9.91 6.04
CA THR A 51 14.06 11.07 6.21
C THR A 51 13.30 11.10 7.52
N GLY A 52 13.12 9.95 8.15
CA GLY A 52 12.19 9.77 9.30
C GLY A 52 10.71 9.77 8.90
N LEU A 53 10.40 9.84 7.60
CA LEU A 53 9.02 9.78 7.08
C LEU A 53 8.69 8.35 6.62
N PRO A 54 7.41 7.94 6.63
CA PRO A 54 7.04 6.62 6.15
C PRO A 54 7.42 6.41 4.68
N GLY A 55 8.02 5.25 4.39
CA GLY A 55 8.24 4.82 3.03
C GLY A 55 6.96 4.30 2.38
N VAL A 56 6.79 4.46 1.07
CA VAL A 56 5.64 3.93 0.34
C VAL A 56 6.08 3.11 -0.85
N ALA A 57 5.52 1.90 -0.98
CA ALA A 57 5.71 1.03 -2.13
C ALA A 57 4.35 0.58 -2.69
N ILE A 58 4.21 0.58 -4.02
CA ILE A 58 3.01 0.06 -4.72
C ILE A 58 3.44 -1.05 -5.68
N VAL A 59 2.80 -2.21 -5.58
CA VAL A 59 3.06 -3.35 -6.45
C VAL A 59 1.75 -4.05 -6.85
N THR A 60 1.79 -4.86 -7.89
CA THR A 60 0.62 -5.63 -8.33
C THR A 60 0.42 -6.90 -7.49
N SER A 61 -0.55 -7.73 -7.88
CA SER A 61 -0.97 -8.96 -7.19
C SER A 61 0.02 -10.13 -7.33
N GLY A 62 -0.23 -11.17 -6.56
CA GLY A 62 0.41 -12.48 -6.67
C GLY A 62 1.92 -12.41 -6.49
N PRO A 63 2.72 -12.80 -7.52
CA PRO A 63 4.17 -12.86 -7.41
C PRO A 63 4.82 -11.51 -7.07
N ALA A 64 4.20 -10.40 -7.42
CA ALA A 64 4.68 -9.08 -7.04
C ALA A 64 4.48 -8.81 -5.54
N ALA A 65 3.30 -9.13 -5.02
CA ALA A 65 3.01 -9.02 -3.59
C ALA A 65 3.93 -9.93 -2.74
N THR A 66 4.17 -11.17 -3.18
CA THR A 66 5.09 -12.07 -2.48
C THR A 66 6.55 -11.60 -2.50
N ASN A 67 6.97 -10.86 -3.52
CA ASN A 67 8.29 -10.23 -3.55
C ASN A 67 8.47 -9.15 -2.48
N MET A 68 7.39 -8.65 -1.88
CA MET A 68 7.44 -7.68 -0.78
C MET A 68 7.71 -8.31 0.59
N VAL A 69 7.64 -9.64 0.73
CA VAL A 69 7.81 -10.32 2.03
C VAL A 69 9.17 -10.01 2.67
N THR A 70 10.25 -10.05 1.88
CA THR A 70 11.60 -9.75 2.41
C THR A 70 11.72 -8.32 2.93
N PRO A 71 11.40 -7.26 2.16
CA PRO A 71 11.48 -5.90 2.67
C PRO A 71 10.48 -5.61 3.81
N LEU A 72 9.31 -6.26 3.82
CA LEU A 72 8.39 -6.15 4.96
C LEU A 72 8.99 -6.77 6.23
N ALA A 73 9.62 -7.94 6.11
CA ALA A 73 10.28 -8.59 7.24
C ALA A 73 11.44 -7.75 7.78
N ASP A 74 12.24 -7.16 6.90
CA ASP A 74 13.35 -6.26 7.23
C ASP A 74 12.84 -5.02 7.97
N ALA A 75 11.87 -4.32 7.40
CA ALA A 75 11.23 -3.16 8.00
C ALA A 75 10.58 -3.47 9.37
N MET A 76 10.00 -4.68 9.53
CA MET A 76 9.40 -5.10 10.80
C MET A 76 10.47 -5.32 11.87
N LEU A 77 11.60 -5.93 11.52
CA LEU A 77 12.71 -6.18 12.44
C LEU A 77 13.39 -4.88 12.87
N ASP A 78 13.61 -3.98 11.93
CA ASP A 78 14.32 -2.71 12.14
C ASP A 78 13.41 -1.56 12.60
N SER A 79 12.12 -1.83 12.77
CA SER A 79 11.14 -0.83 13.22
C SER A 79 11.02 0.37 12.25
N VAL A 80 10.98 0.08 10.96
CA VAL A 80 10.90 1.09 9.90
C VAL A 80 9.45 1.29 9.47
N PRO A 81 8.92 2.51 9.49
CA PRO A 81 7.56 2.77 9.02
C PRO A 81 7.49 2.63 7.49
N LEU A 82 6.71 1.68 7.03
CA LEU A 82 6.52 1.37 5.61
C LEU A 82 5.04 1.11 5.33
N VAL A 83 4.48 1.76 4.33
CA VAL A 83 3.15 1.45 3.79
C VAL A 83 3.33 0.76 2.44
N CYS A 84 2.90 -0.49 2.38
CA CYS A 84 2.94 -1.32 1.17
C CYS A 84 1.53 -1.47 0.63
N ILE A 85 1.27 -0.97 -0.57
CA ILE A 85 0.00 -1.13 -1.26
C ILE A 85 0.17 -2.21 -2.33
N THR A 86 -0.64 -3.27 -2.24
CA THR A 86 -0.66 -4.36 -3.20
C THR A 86 -1.97 -4.38 -3.96
N GLY A 87 -1.93 -4.68 -5.25
CA GLY A 87 -3.14 -5.05 -5.97
C GLY A 87 -3.53 -6.49 -5.67
N GLN A 88 -4.83 -6.79 -5.72
CA GLN A 88 -5.37 -8.14 -5.63
C GLN A 88 -6.23 -8.44 -6.86
N VAL A 89 -6.49 -9.71 -7.13
CA VAL A 89 -7.49 -10.12 -8.12
C VAL A 89 -8.86 -9.53 -7.76
N ALA A 90 -9.78 -9.48 -8.72
CA ALA A 90 -11.13 -8.97 -8.44
C ALA A 90 -11.77 -9.72 -7.25
N SER A 91 -12.57 -9.03 -6.44
CA SER A 91 -13.15 -9.54 -5.18
C SER A 91 -13.85 -10.88 -5.37
N GLY A 92 -14.60 -11.06 -6.45
CA GLY A 92 -15.29 -12.30 -6.77
C GLY A 92 -14.39 -13.46 -7.21
N ALA A 93 -13.10 -13.21 -7.43
CA ALA A 93 -12.13 -14.22 -7.83
C ALA A 93 -11.22 -14.66 -6.67
N ILE A 94 -11.27 -13.98 -5.54
CA ILE A 94 -10.47 -14.33 -4.35
C ILE A 94 -10.90 -15.70 -3.84
N GLY A 95 -9.94 -16.60 -3.59
CA GLY A 95 -10.17 -17.98 -3.14
C GLY A 95 -10.47 -18.97 -4.27
N SER A 96 -10.31 -18.57 -5.54
CA SER A 96 -10.59 -19.43 -6.69
C SER A 96 -9.34 -19.94 -7.43
N ASP A 97 -8.14 -19.69 -6.89
CA ASP A 97 -6.86 -19.94 -7.56
C ASP A 97 -6.75 -19.21 -8.91
N ALA A 98 -7.25 -17.98 -8.96
CA ALA A 98 -7.22 -17.15 -10.15
C ALA A 98 -5.78 -16.81 -10.55
N PHE A 99 -5.58 -16.41 -11.82
CA PHE A 99 -4.27 -16.02 -12.31
C PHE A 99 -3.68 -14.88 -11.50
N GLN A 100 -2.48 -15.10 -10.96
CA GLN A 100 -1.78 -14.16 -10.06
C GLN A 100 -2.54 -13.83 -8.76
N GLU A 101 -3.42 -14.70 -8.31
CA GLU A 101 -3.96 -14.63 -6.96
C GLU A 101 -2.90 -15.09 -5.95
N CYS A 102 -2.95 -14.50 -4.77
CA CYS A 102 -2.18 -14.94 -3.61
C CYS A 102 -2.91 -14.49 -2.34
N ASP A 103 -2.88 -15.30 -1.30
CA ASP A 103 -3.31 -14.88 0.05
C ASP A 103 -2.26 -13.94 0.65
N THR A 104 -2.22 -12.71 0.15
CA THR A 104 -1.25 -11.70 0.52
C THR A 104 -1.33 -11.38 2.01
N THR A 105 -2.54 -11.25 2.55
CA THR A 105 -2.74 -10.95 3.98
C THR A 105 -2.27 -12.09 4.87
N GLY A 106 -2.57 -13.34 4.52
CA GLY A 106 -2.10 -14.51 5.25
C GLY A 106 -0.57 -14.63 5.25
N ILE A 107 0.06 -14.46 4.09
CA ILE A 107 1.52 -14.55 3.94
C ILE A 107 2.24 -13.44 4.71
N THR A 108 1.71 -12.22 4.71
CA THR A 108 2.38 -11.06 5.31
C THR A 108 2.04 -10.84 6.78
N MET A 109 1.09 -11.58 7.35
CA MET A 109 0.64 -11.44 8.74
C MET A 109 1.79 -11.49 9.76
N ALA A 110 2.78 -12.34 9.53
CA ALA A 110 3.92 -12.51 10.44
C ALA A 110 5.02 -11.43 10.29
N VAL A 111 4.98 -10.65 9.21
CA VAL A 111 6.02 -9.69 8.85
C VAL A 111 5.50 -8.25 8.72
N THR A 112 4.31 -7.99 9.22
CA THR A 112 3.68 -6.66 9.25
C THR A 112 3.12 -6.35 10.63
N LYS A 113 3.03 -5.08 10.99
CA LYS A 113 2.28 -4.63 12.17
C LYS A 113 0.79 -4.87 12.01
N HIS A 114 0.31 -4.61 10.81
CA HIS A 114 -1.07 -4.83 10.40
C HIS A 114 -1.15 -5.02 8.89
N ASN A 115 -2.20 -5.70 8.44
CA ASN A 115 -2.54 -5.75 7.03
C ASN A 115 -4.05 -5.63 6.84
N PHE A 116 -4.44 -5.05 5.73
CA PHE A 116 -5.83 -4.85 5.33
C PHE A 116 -6.09 -5.57 4.01
N LEU A 117 -7.23 -6.24 3.90
CA LEU A 117 -7.86 -6.56 2.63
C LEU A 117 -9.08 -5.66 2.49
N VAL A 118 -9.05 -4.74 1.55
CA VAL A 118 -10.15 -3.78 1.36
C VAL A 118 -11.36 -4.49 0.76
N ALA A 119 -12.53 -4.29 1.34
CA ALA A 119 -13.77 -4.92 0.92
C ALA A 119 -14.69 -4.01 0.10
N ASP A 120 -14.59 -2.69 0.29
CA ASP A 120 -15.39 -1.67 -0.42
C ASP A 120 -14.53 -0.48 -0.83
N ALA A 121 -14.78 0.07 -2.01
CA ALA A 121 -14.02 1.21 -2.53
C ALA A 121 -14.12 2.46 -1.64
N SER A 122 -15.25 2.65 -0.95
CA SER A 122 -15.45 3.77 -0.01
C SER A 122 -14.55 3.71 1.21
N GLU A 123 -14.02 2.53 1.55
CA GLU A 123 -13.10 2.35 2.69
C GLU A 123 -11.66 2.74 2.37
N ILE A 124 -11.30 2.82 1.08
CA ILE A 124 -9.91 3.05 0.65
C ILE A 124 -9.28 4.28 1.33
N PRO A 125 -9.92 5.46 1.37
CA PRO A 125 -9.31 6.64 2.00
C PRO A 125 -9.01 6.42 3.49
N GLN A 126 -9.96 5.84 4.23
CA GLN A 126 -9.78 5.57 5.65
C GLN A 126 -8.70 4.51 5.89
N VAL A 127 -8.72 3.42 5.13
CA VAL A 127 -7.73 2.34 5.26
C VAL A 127 -6.30 2.84 4.97
N ILE A 128 -6.14 3.68 3.94
CA ILE A 128 -4.83 4.29 3.65
C ILE A 128 -4.38 5.19 4.81
N HIS A 129 -5.27 6.02 5.34
CA HIS A 129 -4.97 6.86 6.48
C HIS A 129 -4.56 6.02 7.71
N ASP A 130 -5.34 5.00 8.05
CA ASP A 130 -5.07 4.09 9.16
C ASP A 130 -3.74 3.34 8.96
N ALA A 131 -3.41 2.97 7.73
CA ALA A 131 -2.13 2.33 7.42
C ALA A 131 -0.94 3.24 7.76
N PHE A 132 -1.00 4.53 7.42
CA PHE A 132 0.04 5.49 7.81
C PHE A 132 0.10 5.70 9.32
N HIS A 133 -1.06 5.85 9.97
CA HIS A 133 -1.13 6.00 11.42
C HIS A 133 -0.53 4.79 12.14
N ILE A 134 -0.93 3.58 11.78
CA ILE A 134 -0.43 2.34 12.39
C ILE A 134 1.08 2.18 12.12
N ALA A 135 1.54 2.48 10.88
CA ALA A 135 2.95 2.35 10.54
C ALA A 135 3.85 3.23 11.41
N THR A 136 3.38 4.40 11.81
CA THR A 136 4.17 5.42 12.52
C THR A 136 3.95 5.45 14.03
N THR A 137 2.82 4.92 14.54
CA THR A 137 2.46 5.01 15.97
C THR A 137 3.10 3.90 16.79
N GLY A 138 3.51 4.21 18.02
CA GLY A 138 4.18 3.27 18.92
C GLY A 138 5.53 2.81 18.34
N ARG A 139 5.81 1.49 18.34
CA ARG A 139 6.96 0.95 17.61
C ARG A 139 6.66 1.04 16.12
N PRO A 140 7.40 1.82 15.32
CA PRO A 140 7.19 1.89 13.88
C PRO A 140 7.33 0.51 13.22
N GLY A 141 6.72 0.35 12.07
CA GLY A 141 6.82 -0.89 11.31
C GLY A 141 5.94 -0.90 10.06
N PRO A 142 6.03 -1.94 9.24
CA PRO A 142 5.32 -2.02 7.98
C PRO A 142 3.83 -2.33 8.15
N VAL A 143 3.02 -1.72 7.31
CA VAL A 143 1.60 -2.03 7.13
C VAL A 143 1.35 -2.33 5.66
N LEU A 144 0.53 -3.35 5.39
CA LEU A 144 0.17 -3.72 4.03
C LEU A 144 -1.32 -3.44 3.79
N VAL A 145 -1.63 -2.89 2.62
CA VAL A 145 -3.00 -2.67 2.15
C VAL A 145 -3.19 -3.40 0.82
N ASP A 146 -3.98 -4.46 0.84
CA ASP A 146 -4.29 -5.29 -0.34
C ASP A 146 -5.62 -4.84 -0.94
N ILE A 147 -5.61 -4.36 -2.19
CA ILE A 147 -6.77 -3.73 -2.82
C ILE A 147 -7.21 -4.54 -4.05
N PRO A 148 -8.41 -5.15 -4.01
CA PRO A 148 -8.98 -5.83 -5.16
C PRO A 148 -9.11 -4.93 -6.38
N LYS A 149 -8.83 -5.48 -7.57
CA LYS A 149 -8.80 -4.76 -8.85
C LYS A 149 -10.10 -4.03 -9.16
N ASP A 150 -11.23 -4.64 -8.88
CA ASP A 150 -12.57 -4.08 -9.13
C ASP A 150 -12.87 -2.86 -8.26
N LEU A 151 -12.19 -2.69 -7.13
CA LEU A 151 -12.35 -1.53 -6.25
C LEU A 151 -11.54 -0.30 -6.72
N VAL A 152 -10.47 -0.50 -7.49
CA VAL A 152 -9.68 0.59 -8.09
C VAL A 152 -10.10 0.92 -9.52
N ASP A 153 -11.12 0.27 -10.06
CA ASP A 153 -11.65 0.58 -11.39
C ASP A 153 -12.30 1.98 -11.38
N ALA A 154 -12.02 2.77 -12.42
CA ALA A 154 -12.54 4.13 -12.59
C ALA A 154 -14.09 4.22 -12.64
N ASN A 155 -14.77 3.08 -12.82
CA ASN A 155 -16.22 2.99 -12.73
C ASN A 155 -16.73 2.93 -11.28
N ASN A 156 -15.88 2.65 -10.31
CA ASN A 156 -16.19 2.76 -8.89
C ASN A 156 -15.87 4.19 -8.43
N THR A 157 -16.75 5.12 -8.74
CA THR A 157 -16.64 6.47 -8.21
C THR A 157 -17.05 6.48 -6.75
N VAL A 158 -16.09 6.68 -5.86
CA VAL A 158 -16.37 7.14 -4.49
C VAL A 158 -16.85 8.59 -4.61
N SER A 159 -18.13 8.80 -4.39
CA SER A 159 -18.81 10.07 -4.68
C SER A 159 -18.45 11.22 -3.73
N HIS A 160 -17.70 10.98 -2.66
CA HIS A 160 -17.40 11.97 -1.62
C HIS A 160 -16.01 11.77 -1.00
N PHE A 161 -14.98 12.18 -1.75
CA PHE A 161 -13.63 12.31 -1.18
C PHE A 161 -13.54 13.52 -0.22
N ASP A 162 -14.48 14.47 -0.36
CA ASP A 162 -14.53 15.70 0.43
C ASP A 162 -15.12 15.50 1.85
N ASP A 163 -15.74 14.33 2.10
CA ASP A 163 -16.36 14.02 3.39
C ASP A 163 -15.43 13.23 4.34
N TYR A 164 -14.17 13.00 3.93
CA TYR A 164 -13.17 12.38 4.81
C TYR A 164 -12.75 13.38 5.90
N GLU A 165 -13.28 13.21 7.10
CA GLU A 165 -12.77 13.88 8.29
C GLU A 165 -11.80 12.93 9.02
N PRO A 166 -10.52 13.31 9.19
CA PRO A 166 -9.58 12.54 10.01
C PRO A 166 -10.16 12.31 11.40
N SER A 167 -10.09 11.08 11.90
CA SER A 167 -10.54 10.78 13.27
C SER A 167 -9.68 11.53 14.29
N GLU A 168 -10.18 11.79 15.51
CA GLU A 168 -9.43 12.49 16.57
C GLU A 168 -8.13 11.76 16.99
N HIS A 169 -7.92 10.52 16.52
CA HIS A 169 -6.70 9.74 16.72
C HIS A 169 -5.60 10.05 15.70
N ASP A 170 -5.84 10.94 14.74
CA ASP A 170 -5.02 11.21 13.57
C ASP A 170 -3.98 12.31 13.77
N LEU A 171 -3.88 12.85 14.96
CA LEU A 171 -2.86 13.85 15.30
C LEU A 171 -1.74 13.22 16.14
N PRO A 172 -0.46 13.41 15.73
CA PRO A 172 0.66 12.98 16.54
C PRO A 172 0.77 13.73 17.86
#